data_27553bc08461b2c2e70798ba052e3446
#
_entry.id   27553bc08461b2c2e70798ba052e3446
#
_cell.length_a   1.000
_cell.length_b   1.000
_cell.length_c   1.000
_cell.angle_alpha   90.00
_cell.angle_beta   90.00
_cell.angle_gamma   90.00
#
_symmetry.space_group_name_H-M   'P 1'
#
loop_
_entity.id
_entity.type
_entity.pdbx_description
1 polymer ?
#
loop_
_entity_poly.entity_id
_entity_poly.type
_entity_poly.pdbx_seq_one_letter_code
_entity_poly.pdbx_strand_id
1 'polypeptide(L)'
;MEVHPLAGRQPSADMLIDASAVVDAYYSYPVDASDPARRVSFGTSGHRGTSARGGFNEAHILAVTQAVCQYRAMQGIDGPLFMGKDTHALSGPAERTALEVLAANGVNVLIQEDGGYTPTPVISHAILCYNRGRRASLADGIVLTPSHNPPEDGGIKYNPPEGG
;
A
#
# COMPACT_ATOMS: atom_id res chain seq x y z
N MET A 1 17.75 15.61 -22.05
CA MET A 1 16.51 15.81 -21.24
C MET A 1 16.52 17.25 -20.77
N GLU A 2 15.51 18.01 -21.10
CA GLU A 2 15.41 19.40 -20.65
C GLU A 2 14.98 19.40 -19.17
N VAL A 3 15.72 20.10 -18.33
CA VAL A 3 15.44 20.15 -16.90
C VAL A 3 14.30 21.15 -16.68
N HIS A 4 13.28 20.74 -15.92
CA HIS A 4 12.13 21.60 -15.63
C HIS A 4 12.59 22.91 -14.96
N PRO A 5 12.04 24.10 -15.36
CA PRO A 5 12.50 25.41 -14.83
C PRO A 5 12.40 25.54 -13.30
N LEU A 6 11.52 24.77 -12.66
CA LEU A 6 11.35 24.76 -11.19
C LEU A 6 12.15 23.67 -10.49
N ALA A 7 12.95 22.88 -11.21
CA ALA A 7 13.75 21.82 -10.59
C ALA A 7 14.74 22.42 -9.57
N GLY A 8 14.74 21.87 -8.35
CA GLY A 8 15.57 22.32 -7.24
C GLY A 8 15.09 23.63 -6.56
N ARG A 9 13.94 24.18 -6.93
CA ARG A 9 13.31 25.31 -6.24
C ARG A 9 12.28 24.84 -5.24
N GLN A 10 12.12 25.60 -4.16
CA GLN A 10 11.05 25.35 -3.19
C GLN A 10 9.69 25.64 -3.87
N PRO A 11 8.69 24.76 -3.75
CA PRO A 11 7.37 24.99 -4.32
C PRO A 11 6.68 26.18 -3.65
N SER A 12 5.89 26.93 -4.39
CA SER A 12 4.99 27.95 -3.85
C SER A 12 3.76 27.30 -3.21
N ALA A 13 3.05 28.03 -2.34
CA ALA A 13 1.91 27.49 -1.59
C ALA A 13 0.78 26.95 -2.50
N ASP A 14 0.58 27.56 -3.65
CA ASP A 14 -0.42 27.15 -4.65
C ASP A 14 -0.04 25.85 -5.40
N MET A 15 1.20 25.42 -5.28
CA MET A 15 1.69 24.16 -5.84
C MET A 15 1.61 22.97 -4.84
N LEU A 16 1.31 23.26 -3.56
CA LEU A 16 1.18 22.22 -2.54
C LEU A 16 -0.19 21.57 -2.62
N ILE A 17 -0.23 20.24 -2.40
CA ILE A 17 -1.50 19.54 -2.27
C ILE A 17 -2.14 19.83 -0.91
N ASP A 18 -3.46 19.79 -0.84
CA ASP A 18 -4.20 19.69 0.41
C ASP A 18 -4.25 18.22 0.84
N ALA A 19 -3.34 17.82 1.75
CA ALA A 19 -3.27 16.44 2.24
C ALA A 19 -4.54 16.02 2.98
N SER A 20 -5.24 16.94 3.65
CA SER A 20 -6.50 16.63 4.34
C SER A 20 -7.61 16.33 3.35
N ALA A 21 -7.75 17.11 2.29
CA ALA A 21 -8.72 16.84 1.23
C ALA A 21 -8.46 15.50 0.50
N VAL A 22 -7.19 15.13 0.32
CA VAL A 22 -6.81 13.81 -0.24
C VAL A 22 -7.23 12.67 0.67
N VAL A 23 -7.04 12.81 1.99
CA VAL A 23 -7.45 11.82 3.00
C VAL A 23 -8.98 11.76 3.13
N ASP A 24 -9.67 12.90 3.13
CA ASP A 24 -11.13 12.93 3.18
C ASP A 24 -11.75 12.22 1.97
N ALA A 25 -11.19 12.45 0.77
CA ALA A 25 -11.62 11.77 -0.44
C ALA A 25 -11.38 10.24 -0.39
N TYR A 26 -10.35 9.77 0.32
CA TYR A 26 -10.11 8.34 0.52
C TYR A 26 -11.27 7.63 1.19
N TYR A 27 -11.89 8.26 2.18
CA TYR A 27 -13.03 7.68 2.92
C TYR A 27 -14.40 8.00 2.31
N SER A 28 -14.53 9.12 1.60
CA SER A 28 -15.84 9.65 1.18
C SER A 28 -16.14 9.48 -0.31
N TYR A 29 -15.13 9.36 -1.17
CA TYR A 29 -15.35 9.29 -2.60
C TYR A 29 -15.96 7.94 -2.99
N PRO A 30 -17.14 7.93 -3.66
CA PRO A 30 -17.81 6.68 -4.04
C PRO A 30 -17.01 5.93 -5.11
N VAL A 31 -16.76 4.65 -4.88
CA VAL A 31 -16.13 3.77 -5.85
C VAL A 31 -17.21 3.18 -6.77
N ASP A 32 -17.09 3.42 -8.06
CA ASP A 32 -17.92 2.82 -9.09
C ASP A 32 -17.16 1.71 -9.82
N ALA A 33 -17.45 0.46 -9.45
CA ALA A 33 -16.82 -0.69 -10.07
C ALA A 33 -17.24 -0.92 -11.54
N SER A 34 -18.25 -0.21 -12.05
CA SER A 34 -18.61 -0.25 -13.47
C SER A 34 -17.64 0.57 -14.34
N ASP A 35 -17.01 1.60 -13.75
CA ASP A 35 -15.98 2.41 -14.41
C ASP A 35 -14.62 1.67 -14.38
N PRO A 36 -14.07 1.27 -15.52
CA PRO A 36 -12.77 0.58 -15.58
C PRO A 36 -11.62 1.39 -14.95
N ALA A 37 -11.68 2.74 -14.99
CA ALA A 37 -10.65 3.60 -14.42
C ALA A 37 -10.65 3.61 -12.89
N ARG A 38 -11.73 3.11 -12.27
CA ARG A 38 -11.92 3.06 -10.82
C ARG A 38 -11.86 1.64 -10.25
N ARG A 39 -11.54 0.65 -11.08
CA ARG A 39 -11.35 -0.73 -10.62
C ARG A 39 -9.96 -0.92 -10.03
N VAL A 40 -9.86 -1.93 -9.15
CA VAL A 40 -8.55 -2.44 -8.79
C VAL A 40 -7.84 -2.91 -10.06
N SER A 41 -6.67 -2.37 -10.30
CA SER A 41 -5.82 -2.76 -11.43
C SER A 41 -4.38 -2.89 -10.96
N PHE A 42 -3.88 -4.13 -11.00
CA PHE A 42 -2.48 -4.39 -10.70
C PHE A 42 -1.65 -4.16 -11.96
N GLY A 43 -0.76 -3.16 -11.90
CA GLY A 43 0.27 -2.93 -12.89
C GLY A 43 1.51 -3.80 -12.63
N THR A 44 2.68 -3.36 -13.08
CA THR A 44 3.96 -4.05 -12.86
C THR A 44 4.27 -4.23 -11.37
N SER A 45 3.81 -3.32 -10.51
CA SER A 45 4.06 -3.38 -9.07
C SER A 45 2.88 -2.78 -8.29
N GLY A 46 1.89 -3.61 -7.99
CA GLY A 46 0.74 -3.27 -7.16
C GLY A 46 -0.34 -2.44 -7.86
N HIS A 47 -1.32 -2.02 -7.08
CA HIS A 47 -2.38 -1.09 -7.46
C HIS A 47 -2.04 0.32 -6.99
N ARG A 48 -2.19 1.32 -7.85
CA ARG A 48 -1.91 2.73 -7.56
C ARG A 48 -2.99 3.64 -8.12
N GLY A 49 -3.19 4.79 -7.50
CA GLY A 49 -4.13 5.80 -7.97
C GLY A 49 -4.32 6.93 -6.97
N THR A 50 -5.17 7.89 -7.33
CA THR A 50 -5.54 8.99 -6.43
C THR A 50 -6.96 8.83 -5.90
N SER A 51 -7.17 9.23 -4.64
CA SER A 51 -8.48 9.19 -3.99
C SER A 51 -9.47 10.16 -4.64
N ALA A 52 -9.01 11.33 -5.03
CA ALA A 52 -9.84 12.39 -5.61
C ALA A 52 -10.53 12.01 -6.94
N ARG A 53 -10.07 10.94 -7.60
CA ARG A 53 -10.69 10.40 -8.83
C ARG A 53 -11.26 8.99 -8.65
N GLY A 54 -11.32 8.52 -7.40
CA GLY A 54 -11.85 7.19 -7.08
C GLY A 54 -10.97 6.03 -7.53
N GLY A 55 -9.67 6.28 -7.76
CA GLY A 55 -8.71 5.26 -8.19
C GLY A 55 -7.96 4.59 -7.03
N PHE A 56 -8.00 5.17 -5.82
CA PHE A 56 -7.37 4.61 -4.63
C PHE A 56 -8.12 5.08 -3.38
N ASN A 57 -9.05 4.29 -2.91
CA ASN A 57 -9.96 4.60 -1.80
C ASN A 57 -10.01 3.44 -0.81
N GLU A 58 -10.67 3.65 0.32
CA GLU A 58 -10.85 2.63 1.35
C GLU A 58 -11.40 1.31 0.78
N ALA A 59 -12.43 1.37 -0.08
CA ALA A 59 -13.01 0.18 -0.70
C ALA A 59 -11.99 -0.65 -1.52
N HIS A 60 -11.02 0.00 -2.17
CA HIS A 60 -9.94 -0.71 -2.86
C HIS A 60 -9.05 -1.46 -1.87
N ILE A 61 -8.70 -0.82 -0.76
CA ILE A 61 -7.82 -1.42 0.25
C ILE A 61 -8.53 -2.57 0.96
N LEU A 62 -9.82 -2.42 1.29
CA LEU A 62 -10.66 -3.51 1.81
C LEU A 62 -10.64 -4.71 0.87
N ALA A 63 -10.92 -4.49 -0.42
CA ALA A 63 -10.99 -5.55 -1.43
C ALA A 63 -9.63 -6.23 -1.67
N VAL A 64 -8.57 -5.44 -1.85
CA VAL A 64 -7.22 -5.97 -2.12
C VAL A 64 -6.70 -6.74 -0.91
N THR A 65 -6.85 -6.19 0.30
CA THR A 65 -6.36 -6.85 1.52
C THR A 65 -7.13 -8.13 1.79
N GLN A 66 -8.46 -8.13 1.58
CA GLN A 66 -9.25 -9.36 1.69
C GLN A 66 -8.83 -10.41 0.65
N ALA A 67 -8.54 -10.01 -0.57
CA ALA A 67 -8.01 -10.91 -1.60
C ALA A 67 -6.63 -11.49 -1.22
N VAL A 68 -5.77 -10.69 -0.58
CA VAL A 68 -4.49 -11.18 -0.04
C VAL A 68 -4.73 -12.23 1.07
N CYS A 69 -5.68 -12.01 1.98
CA CYS A 69 -6.02 -13.00 3.02
C CYS A 69 -6.50 -14.33 2.39
N GLN A 70 -7.35 -14.26 1.37
CA GLN A 70 -7.81 -15.45 0.64
C GLN A 70 -6.66 -16.15 -0.09
N TYR A 71 -5.79 -15.40 -0.76
CA TYR A 71 -4.62 -15.94 -1.42
C TYR A 71 -3.68 -16.64 -0.43
N ARG A 72 -3.40 -16.03 0.72
CA ARG A 72 -2.59 -16.64 1.80
C ARG A 72 -3.17 -17.98 2.23
N ALA A 73 -4.49 -18.03 2.48
CA ALA A 73 -5.18 -19.28 2.85
C ALA A 73 -5.06 -20.35 1.77
N MET A 74 -5.24 -19.99 0.51
CA MET A 74 -5.12 -20.91 -0.64
C MET A 74 -3.69 -21.44 -0.83
N GLN A 75 -2.68 -20.62 -0.54
CA GLN A 75 -1.26 -20.98 -0.68
C GLN A 75 -0.66 -21.61 0.60
N GLY A 76 -1.43 -21.70 1.69
CA GLY A 76 -0.93 -22.20 2.97
C GLY A 76 0.12 -21.27 3.59
N ILE A 77 0.05 -19.98 3.35
CA ILE A 77 0.92 -18.96 3.95
C ILE A 77 0.33 -18.58 5.30
N ASP A 78 0.89 -19.09 6.37
CA ASP A 78 0.40 -18.96 7.75
C ASP A 78 1.40 -18.27 8.70
N GLY A 79 2.56 -17.86 8.22
CA GLY A 79 3.52 -17.05 8.97
C GLY A 79 3.08 -15.59 9.13
N PRO A 80 3.90 -14.74 9.76
CA PRO A 80 3.58 -13.33 9.93
C PRO A 80 3.60 -12.58 8.60
N LEU A 81 2.79 -11.51 8.51
CA LEU A 81 2.81 -10.57 7.41
C LEU A 81 3.59 -9.31 7.82
N PHE A 82 4.67 -9.01 7.12
CA PHE A 82 5.41 -7.76 7.30
C PHE A 82 4.71 -6.63 6.54
N MET A 83 4.39 -5.54 7.23
CA MET A 83 3.76 -4.37 6.59
C MET A 83 4.63 -3.14 6.75
N GLY A 84 4.80 -2.41 5.64
CA GLY A 84 5.48 -1.11 5.62
C GLY A 84 4.68 -0.07 4.88
N LYS A 85 4.93 1.19 5.19
CA LYS A 85 4.36 2.34 4.50
C LYS A 85 5.41 3.40 4.22
N ASP A 86 5.16 4.20 3.20
CA ASP A 86 5.92 5.40 2.90
C ASP A 86 5.26 6.67 3.47
N THR A 87 5.76 7.83 3.06
CA THR A 87 5.33 9.14 3.55
C THR A 87 4.19 9.79 2.75
N HIS A 88 3.61 9.12 1.74
CA HIS A 88 2.46 9.65 1.01
C HIS A 88 1.24 9.79 1.93
N ALA A 89 0.42 10.82 1.68
CA ALA A 89 -0.73 11.14 2.52
C ALA A 89 -1.72 9.97 2.69
N LEU A 90 -1.89 9.13 1.66
CA LEU A 90 -2.79 7.99 1.66
C LEU A 90 -2.21 6.73 2.31
N SER A 91 -0.90 6.67 2.57
CA SER A 91 -0.28 5.45 3.10
C SER A 91 -0.70 5.15 4.55
N GLY A 92 -0.89 6.17 5.37
CA GLY A 92 -1.39 6.01 6.75
C GLY A 92 -2.85 5.52 6.81
N PRO A 93 -3.80 6.17 6.14
CA PRO A 93 -5.18 5.68 6.01
C PRO A 93 -5.26 4.24 5.46
N ALA A 94 -4.50 3.92 4.41
CA ALA A 94 -4.47 2.59 3.82
C ALA A 94 -3.90 1.53 4.78
N GLU A 95 -2.87 1.88 5.57
CA GLU A 95 -2.34 0.98 6.61
C GLU A 95 -3.42 0.64 7.64
N ARG A 96 -4.16 1.64 8.13
CA ARG A 96 -5.24 1.42 9.10
C ARG A 96 -6.30 0.47 8.56
N THR A 97 -6.82 0.75 7.36
CA THR A 97 -7.82 -0.10 6.70
C THR A 97 -7.30 -1.52 6.48
N ALA A 98 -6.06 -1.67 6.01
CA ALA A 98 -5.46 -2.98 5.79
C ALA A 98 -5.28 -3.77 7.11
N LEU A 99 -4.85 -3.11 8.19
CA LEU A 99 -4.70 -3.73 9.51
C LEU A 99 -6.05 -4.26 10.05
N GLU A 100 -7.13 -3.52 9.85
CA GLU A 100 -8.48 -3.95 10.28
C GLU A 100 -8.90 -5.23 9.56
N VAL A 101 -8.69 -5.31 8.22
CA VAL A 101 -9.01 -6.52 7.44
C VAL A 101 -8.12 -7.70 7.85
N LEU A 102 -6.81 -7.48 8.00
CA LEU A 102 -5.87 -8.53 8.38
C LEU A 102 -6.17 -9.07 9.77
N ALA A 103 -6.46 -8.18 10.74
CA ALA A 103 -6.85 -8.58 12.09
C ALA A 103 -8.16 -9.39 12.10
N ALA A 104 -9.17 -8.96 11.33
CA ALA A 104 -10.43 -9.69 11.19
C ALA A 104 -10.25 -11.09 10.58
N ASN A 105 -9.21 -11.29 9.77
CA ASN A 105 -8.85 -12.59 9.20
C ASN A 105 -7.84 -13.38 10.05
N GLY A 106 -7.49 -12.90 11.26
CA GLY A 106 -6.57 -13.58 12.19
C GLY A 106 -5.11 -13.58 11.73
N VAL A 107 -4.72 -12.68 10.84
CA VAL A 107 -3.34 -12.57 10.35
C VAL A 107 -2.47 -11.85 11.38
N ASN A 108 -1.35 -12.45 11.77
CA ASN A 108 -0.36 -11.79 12.61
C ASN A 108 0.45 -10.80 11.77
N VAL A 109 0.35 -9.51 12.07
CA VAL A 109 1.00 -8.44 11.30
C VAL A 109 2.14 -7.81 12.09
N LEU A 110 3.29 -7.63 11.44
CA LEU A 110 4.45 -6.93 11.98
C LEU A 110 4.61 -5.59 11.26
N ILE A 111 4.48 -4.50 12.00
CA ILE A 111 4.63 -3.12 11.51
C ILE A 111 5.85 -2.46 12.17
N GLN A 112 6.27 -1.33 11.61
CA GLN A 112 7.32 -0.50 12.20
C GLN A 112 6.87 0.04 13.57
N GLU A 113 7.76 0.00 14.55
CA GLU A 113 7.56 0.59 15.88
C GLU A 113 7.15 2.07 15.78
N ASP A 114 6.31 2.51 16.69
CA ASP A 114 5.77 3.87 16.77
C ASP A 114 5.07 4.36 15.48
N GLY A 115 4.56 3.44 14.66
CA GLY A 115 3.89 3.78 13.39
C GLY A 115 4.81 4.41 12.34
N GLY A 116 6.10 4.13 12.43
CA GLY A 116 7.13 4.66 11.52
C GLY A 116 6.99 4.20 10.07
N TYR A 117 7.90 4.67 9.24
CA TYR A 117 7.94 4.38 7.80
C TYR A 117 8.98 3.29 7.50
N THR A 118 8.66 2.42 6.54
CA THR A 118 9.55 1.32 6.15
C THR A 118 9.65 1.23 4.63
N PRO A 119 10.85 1.43 4.06
CA PRO A 119 11.07 1.33 2.61
C PRO A 119 10.79 -0.08 2.09
N THR A 120 10.29 -0.19 0.86
CA THR A 120 9.99 -1.46 0.19
C THR A 120 11.11 -2.51 0.30
N PRO A 121 12.39 -2.19 0.04
CA PRO A 121 13.45 -3.19 0.11
C PRO A 121 13.70 -3.72 1.53
N VAL A 122 13.34 -2.96 2.57
CA VAL A 122 13.45 -3.43 3.96
C VAL A 122 12.41 -4.50 4.25
N ILE A 123 11.17 -4.33 3.77
CA ILE A 123 10.12 -5.35 3.87
C ILE A 123 10.51 -6.60 3.10
N SER A 124 10.96 -6.47 1.83
CA SER A 124 11.44 -7.61 1.05
C SER A 124 12.57 -8.37 1.76
N HIS A 125 13.54 -7.65 2.32
CA HIS A 125 14.64 -8.25 3.06
C HIS A 125 14.19 -8.93 4.36
N ALA A 126 13.24 -8.33 5.09
CA ALA A 126 12.69 -8.93 6.31
C ALA A 126 11.99 -10.27 6.02
N ILE A 127 11.20 -10.34 4.95
CA ILE A 127 10.56 -11.58 4.48
C ILE A 127 11.62 -12.65 4.19
N LEU A 128 12.64 -12.31 3.39
CA LEU A 128 13.70 -13.25 3.01
C LEU A 128 14.51 -13.74 4.23
N CYS A 129 14.81 -12.83 5.17
CA CYS A 129 15.51 -13.19 6.40
C CYS A 129 14.68 -14.12 7.29
N TYR A 130 13.38 -13.81 7.45
CA TYR A 130 12.48 -14.66 8.24
C TYR A 130 12.34 -16.05 7.62
N ASN A 131 12.17 -16.12 6.30
CA ASN A 131 11.92 -17.37 5.58
C ASN A 131 13.17 -18.24 5.38
N ARG A 132 14.36 -17.71 5.66
CA ARG A 132 15.63 -18.44 5.46
C ARG A 132 15.65 -19.77 6.21
N GLY A 133 15.75 -20.87 5.44
CA GLY A 133 15.76 -22.24 5.98
C GLY A 133 14.40 -22.78 6.44
N ARG A 134 13.33 -22.01 6.33
CA ARG A 134 11.96 -22.43 6.64
C ARG A 134 11.31 -23.12 5.45
N ARG A 135 10.45 -24.10 5.73
CA ARG A 135 9.62 -24.79 4.74
C ARG A 135 8.12 -24.69 5.04
N ALA A 136 7.77 -24.10 6.19
CA ALA A 136 6.41 -23.88 6.66
C ALA A 136 6.37 -22.59 7.46
N SER A 137 5.18 -22.08 7.70
CA SER A 137 4.92 -20.80 8.39
C SER A 137 5.72 -19.66 7.77
N LEU A 138 5.68 -19.60 6.43
CA LEU A 138 6.39 -18.59 5.67
C LEU A 138 5.74 -17.22 5.84
N ALA A 139 6.57 -16.21 5.99
CA ALA A 139 6.17 -14.83 6.00
C ALA A 139 6.01 -14.29 4.57
N ASP A 140 5.19 -13.29 4.43
CA ASP A 140 4.99 -12.46 3.25
C ASP A 140 4.84 -10.99 3.66
N GLY A 141 4.39 -10.10 2.77
CA GLY A 141 4.26 -8.70 3.16
C GLY A 141 3.37 -7.85 2.27
N ILE A 142 2.98 -6.71 2.83
CA ILE A 142 2.31 -5.62 2.12
C ILE A 142 3.13 -4.35 2.27
N VAL A 143 3.28 -3.59 1.19
CA VAL A 143 3.91 -2.27 1.22
C VAL A 143 2.93 -1.24 0.68
N LEU A 144 2.63 -0.24 1.51
CA LEU A 144 1.74 0.86 1.18
C LEU A 144 2.57 2.02 0.64
N THR A 145 2.65 2.09 -0.68
CA THR A 145 3.46 3.07 -1.41
C THR A 145 3.06 3.13 -2.89
N PRO A 146 2.88 4.31 -3.46
CA PRO A 146 2.80 4.51 -4.90
C PRO A 146 4.19 4.67 -5.53
N SER A 147 5.28 4.47 -4.78
CA SER A 147 6.68 4.62 -5.21
C SER A 147 7.08 6.08 -5.45
N HIS A 148 7.26 6.51 -6.72
CA HIS A 148 7.64 7.87 -7.13
C HIS A 148 6.48 8.64 -7.77
N ASN A 149 5.26 8.18 -7.59
CA ASN A 149 4.07 8.87 -8.08
C ASN A 149 3.88 10.23 -7.41
N PRO A 150 3.04 11.12 -7.97
CA PRO A 150 2.69 12.39 -7.35
C PRO A 150 2.19 12.24 -5.90
N PRO A 151 2.31 13.31 -5.08
CA PRO A 151 2.03 13.25 -3.65
C PRO A 151 0.57 12.95 -3.29
N GLU A 152 -0.38 13.15 -4.20
CA GLU A 152 -1.80 12.83 -4.05
C GLU A 152 -2.12 11.35 -4.31
N ASP A 153 -1.17 10.58 -4.80
CA ASP A 153 -1.39 9.16 -5.09
C ASP A 153 -1.17 8.29 -3.85
N GLY A 154 -1.82 7.14 -3.86
CA GLY A 154 -1.57 6.02 -2.97
C GLY A 154 -1.24 4.75 -3.74
N GLY A 155 -0.72 3.75 -3.06
CA GLY A 155 -0.41 2.47 -3.66
C GLY A 155 -0.37 1.35 -2.62
N ILE A 156 -0.69 0.14 -3.08
CA ILE A 156 -0.58 -1.10 -2.30
C ILE A 156 0.10 -2.18 -3.14
N LYS A 157 1.11 -2.81 -2.56
CA LYS A 157 1.89 -3.89 -3.19
C LYS A 157 1.85 -5.10 -2.27
N TYR A 158 1.78 -6.28 -2.86
CA TYR A 158 1.94 -7.54 -2.15
C TYR A 158 3.30 -8.16 -2.49
N ASN A 159 4.03 -8.54 -1.47
CA ASN A 159 5.32 -9.22 -1.56
C ASN A 159 5.15 -10.66 -1.07
N PRO A 160 5.21 -11.67 -1.96
CA PRO A 160 5.09 -13.08 -1.58
C PRO A 160 6.30 -13.56 -0.78
N PRO A 161 6.31 -14.85 -0.31
CA PRO A 161 7.40 -15.40 0.51
C PRO A 161 8.81 -15.30 -0.08
N GLU A 162 8.91 -15.10 -1.38
CA GLU A 162 10.17 -14.89 -2.12
C GLU A 162 10.68 -13.45 -2.03
N GLY A 163 9.96 -12.56 -1.35
CA GLY A 163 10.36 -11.18 -1.11
C GLY A 163 9.89 -10.15 -2.13
N GLY A 164 9.16 -10.58 -3.16
CA GLY A 164 8.56 -9.70 -4.17
C GLY A 164 9.39 -9.48 -5.40
#